data_59dd39ac2d1c9b1a6d3ca32bcfaeccdf
#
_entry.id   59dd39ac2d1c9b1a6d3ca32bcfaeccdf
#
_cell.length_a   1.000
_cell.length_b   1.000
_cell.length_c   1.000
_cell.angle_alpha   90.00
_cell.angle_beta   90.00
_cell.angle_gamma   90.00
#
_symmetry.space_group_name_H-M   'P 1'
#
loop_
_entity.id
_entity.type
_entity.pdbx_description
1 polymer ?
#
loop_
_entity_poly.entity_id
_entity_poly.type
_entity_poly.pdbx_seq_one_letter_code
_entity_poly.pdbx_strand_id
1 'polypeptide(L)'
;MSEQNPTDAAASGLWDVLTRRRSHRRYSPEPASDDDVAYVLDCAHQFAERCGFEAPRIDVLSRGEAFDEVVRAAASGVLGLINPWLRRMDASHLMLCAAAYPADRRARERAIEQAAMTMQVAVLAAAERDLATCWMAGINHGRVETVHRLPDGAALIAMSPLGRPNTRGGPSWDAASRQLVSRRRRPLADLWYAEEWR
;
A
#
# COMPACT_ATOMS: atom_id res chain seq x y z
N MET A 1 2.06 -4.00 42.71
CA MET A 1 2.20 -3.06 41.60
C MET A 1 1.67 -3.79 40.38
N SER A 2 0.41 -3.53 40.00
CA SER A 2 -0.21 -4.12 38.83
C SER A 2 0.39 -3.44 37.59
N GLU A 3 1.09 -4.21 36.76
CA GLU A 3 1.50 -3.78 35.43
C GLU A 3 0.25 -3.42 34.63
N GLN A 4 0.02 -2.14 34.44
CA GLN A 4 -0.99 -1.67 33.51
C GLN A 4 -0.54 -2.08 32.10
N ASN A 5 -1.29 -3.00 31.52
CA ASN A 5 -1.11 -3.43 30.14
C ASN A 5 -1.25 -2.19 29.23
N PRO A 6 -0.27 -1.86 28.37
CA PRO A 6 -0.33 -0.68 27.51
C PRO A 6 -1.52 -0.69 26.52
N THR A 7 -2.31 -1.75 26.47
CA THR A 7 -3.54 -1.87 25.69
C THR A 7 -4.74 -1.15 26.30
N ASP A 8 -4.68 -0.68 27.57
CA ASP A 8 -5.79 0.04 28.23
C ASP A 8 -5.72 1.56 28.09
N ALA A 9 -4.69 2.12 27.50
CA ALA A 9 -4.70 3.50 27.06
C ALA A 9 -5.69 3.61 25.90
N ALA A 10 -6.72 4.47 26.04
CA ALA A 10 -7.66 4.80 24.98
C ALA A 10 -6.88 4.95 23.67
N ALA A 11 -7.18 4.10 22.68
CA ALA A 11 -6.41 4.01 21.45
C ALA A 11 -6.27 5.40 20.84
N SER A 12 -5.09 5.98 20.93
CA SER A 12 -4.78 7.23 20.24
C SER A 12 -4.90 6.97 18.74
N GLY A 13 -5.37 7.95 17.95
CA GLY A 13 -5.72 7.79 16.54
C GLY A 13 -4.72 6.95 15.71
N LEU A 14 -3.39 7.13 15.91
CA LEU A 14 -2.37 6.37 15.18
C LEU A 14 -2.39 4.87 15.55
N TRP A 15 -2.52 4.51 16.82
CA TRP A 15 -2.56 3.12 17.25
C TRP A 15 -3.75 2.38 16.67
N ASP A 16 -4.90 3.03 16.65
CA ASP A 16 -6.12 2.49 16.06
C ASP A 16 -5.95 2.25 14.54
N VAL A 17 -5.40 3.23 13.81
CA VAL A 17 -5.10 3.08 12.38
C VAL A 17 -4.15 1.89 12.13
N LEU A 18 -3.05 1.80 12.88
CA LEU A 18 -2.08 0.72 12.73
C LEU A 18 -2.69 -0.66 13.00
N THR A 19 -3.57 -0.77 13.99
CA THR A 19 -4.19 -2.04 14.38
C THR A 19 -5.37 -2.43 13.48
N ARG A 20 -6.11 -1.45 12.95
CA ARG A 20 -7.25 -1.66 12.03
C ARG A 20 -6.82 -1.94 10.60
N ARG A 21 -5.75 -1.30 10.13
CA ARG A 21 -5.32 -1.45 8.75
C ARG A 21 -5.17 -2.91 8.34
N ARG A 22 -5.74 -3.25 7.21
CA ARG A 22 -5.63 -4.58 6.58
C ARG A 22 -5.41 -4.43 5.08
N SER A 23 -4.85 -5.47 4.45
CA SER A 23 -4.83 -5.60 2.99
C SER A 23 -6.18 -6.12 2.52
N HIS A 24 -6.94 -5.27 1.86
CA HIS A 24 -8.25 -5.61 1.30
C HIS A 24 -8.11 -6.00 -0.17
N ARG A 25 -8.85 -7.01 -0.59
CA ARG A 25 -8.91 -7.50 -1.98
C ARG A 25 -10.32 -7.53 -2.54
N ARG A 26 -11.27 -6.99 -1.78
CA ARG A 26 -12.68 -6.79 -2.17
C ARG A 26 -13.10 -5.40 -1.76
N TYR A 27 -13.76 -4.72 -2.66
CA TYR A 27 -14.17 -3.33 -2.50
C TYR A 27 -15.69 -3.21 -2.64
N SER A 28 -16.25 -2.17 -2.07
CA SER A 28 -17.64 -1.80 -2.25
C SER A 28 -17.82 -1.17 -3.64
N PRO A 29 -19.01 -1.32 -4.26
CA PRO A 29 -19.34 -0.54 -5.46
C PRO A 29 -19.37 0.97 -5.22
N GLU A 30 -19.54 1.40 -3.98
CA GLU A 30 -19.50 2.81 -3.60
C GLU A 30 -18.06 3.33 -3.72
N PRO A 31 -17.82 4.36 -4.54
CA PRO A 31 -16.46 4.89 -4.72
C PRO A 31 -15.97 5.62 -3.46
N ALA A 32 -14.65 5.69 -3.30
CA ALA A 32 -14.04 6.70 -2.45
C ALA A 32 -14.36 8.08 -3.03
N SER A 33 -14.62 9.05 -2.16
CA SER A 33 -14.87 10.44 -2.60
C SER A 33 -13.59 11.12 -3.07
N ASP A 34 -13.72 12.16 -3.89
CA ASP A 34 -12.57 12.97 -4.31
C ASP A 34 -11.87 13.62 -3.10
N ASP A 35 -12.62 14.00 -2.07
CA ASP A 35 -12.07 14.55 -0.82
C ASP A 35 -11.24 13.50 -0.06
N ASP A 36 -11.69 12.26 -0.03
CA ASP A 36 -10.94 11.15 0.59
C ASP A 36 -9.64 10.87 -0.17
N VAL A 37 -9.69 10.88 -1.51
CA VAL A 37 -8.51 10.70 -2.36
C VAL A 37 -7.53 11.86 -2.19
N ALA A 38 -8.04 13.10 -2.20
CA ALA A 38 -7.23 14.30 -2.00
C ALA A 38 -6.54 14.27 -0.63
N TYR A 39 -7.25 13.91 0.43
CA TYR A 39 -6.69 13.77 1.77
C TYR A 39 -5.54 12.76 1.83
N VAL A 40 -5.71 11.59 1.22
CA VAL A 40 -4.69 10.53 1.17
C VAL A 40 -3.42 11.03 0.47
N LEU A 41 -3.58 11.73 -0.65
CA LEU A 41 -2.45 12.28 -1.40
C LEU A 41 -1.78 13.45 -0.66
N ASP A 42 -2.55 14.32 -0.02
CA ASP A 42 -2.01 15.44 0.75
C ASP A 42 -1.17 14.97 1.93
N CYS A 43 -1.64 13.98 2.68
CA CYS A 43 -0.86 13.37 3.77
C CYS A 43 0.48 12.80 3.28
N ALA A 44 0.47 12.10 2.15
CA ALA A 44 1.68 11.53 1.56
C ALA A 44 2.63 12.61 1.05
N HIS A 45 2.10 13.65 0.41
CA HIS A 45 2.84 14.79 -0.08
C HIS A 45 3.50 15.58 1.04
N GLN A 46 2.74 15.98 2.06
CA GLN A 46 3.25 16.70 3.23
C GLN A 46 4.35 15.91 3.97
N PHE A 47 4.19 14.59 4.07
CA PHE A 47 5.23 13.75 4.64
C PHE A 47 6.50 13.80 3.81
N ALA A 48 6.42 13.62 2.49
CA ALA A 48 7.56 13.63 1.59
C ALA A 48 8.29 15.00 1.64
N GLU A 49 7.54 16.10 1.60
CA GLU A 49 8.10 17.46 1.70
C GLU A 49 8.84 17.69 3.01
N ARG A 50 8.23 17.33 4.15
CA ARG A 50 8.85 17.52 5.48
C ARG A 50 10.11 16.68 5.67
N CYS A 51 10.19 15.54 4.99
CA CYS A 51 11.37 14.67 4.98
C CYS A 51 12.42 15.10 3.93
N GLY A 52 12.14 16.08 3.09
CA GLY A 52 13.02 16.48 1.99
C GLY A 52 13.15 15.41 0.91
N PHE A 53 12.09 14.64 0.65
CA PHE A 53 12.10 13.60 -0.37
C PHE A 53 11.79 14.19 -1.74
N GLU A 54 12.71 14.02 -2.69
CA GLU A 54 12.58 14.57 -4.05
C GLU A 54 12.07 13.54 -5.08
N ALA A 55 12.16 12.27 -4.73
CA ALA A 55 11.96 11.19 -5.70
C ALA A 55 10.54 10.59 -5.78
N PRO A 56 9.72 10.56 -4.72
CA PRO A 56 8.47 9.82 -4.77
C PRO A 56 7.38 10.58 -5.55
N ARG A 57 6.66 9.79 -6.38
CA ARG A 57 5.45 10.25 -7.07
C ARG A 57 4.36 9.21 -6.89
N ILE A 58 3.15 9.65 -6.58
CA ILE A 58 1.97 8.80 -6.54
C ILE A 58 0.98 9.32 -7.58
N ASP A 59 0.77 8.52 -8.62
CA ASP A 59 -0.29 8.76 -9.60
C ASP A 59 -1.55 8.00 -9.16
N VAL A 60 -2.73 8.61 -9.38
CA VAL A 60 -4.01 7.97 -9.07
C VAL A 60 -4.84 7.85 -10.33
N LEU A 61 -5.27 6.64 -10.62
CA LEU A 61 -6.20 6.35 -11.70
C LEU A 61 -7.59 6.09 -11.10
N SER A 62 -8.57 6.85 -11.54
CA SER A 62 -9.98 6.52 -11.30
C SER A 62 -10.40 5.34 -12.18
N ARG A 63 -11.41 4.60 -11.74
CA ARG A 63 -11.96 3.48 -12.51
C ARG A 63 -12.34 3.91 -13.92
N GLY A 64 -11.84 3.17 -14.91
CA GLY A 64 -12.02 3.45 -16.34
C GLY A 64 -11.00 2.69 -17.17
N GLU A 65 -10.87 3.04 -18.44
CA GLU A 65 -10.04 2.31 -19.40
C GLU A 65 -8.56 2.23 -18.96
N ALA A 66 -7.96 3.35 -18.56
CA ALA A 66 -6.57 3.38 -18.10
C ALA A 66 -6.34 2.52 -16.84
N PHE A 67 -7.28 2.57 -15.88
CA PHE A 67 -7.26 1.68 -14.71
C PHE A 67 -7.28 0.21 -15.13
N ASP A 68 -8.22 -0.17 -16.01
CA ASP A 68 -8.40 -1.55 -16.43
C ASP A 68 -7.20 -2.06 -17.26
N GLU A 69 -6.55 -1.20 -18.04
CA GLU A 69 -5.32 -1.53 -18.76
C GLU A 69 -4.16 -1.80 -17.81
N VAL A 70 -3.96 -0.93 -16.81
CA VAL A 70 -2.91 -1.11 -15.81
C VAL A 70 -3.14 -2.38 -14.99
N VAL A 71 -4.37 -2.65 -14.58
CA VAL A 71 -4.72 -3.89 -13.85
C VAL A 71 -4.45 -5.13 -14.69
N ARG A 72 -4.81 -5.12 -15.99
CA ARG A 72 -4.50 -6.23 -16.92
C ARG A 72 -3.00 -6.42 -17.09
N ALA A 73 -2.24 -5.32 -17.19
CA ALA A 73 -0.79 -5.34 -17.27
C ALA A 73 -0.17 -5.93 -16.01
N ALA A 74 -0.59 -5.48 -14.83
CA ALA A 74 -0.13 -5.96 -13.53
C ALA A 74 -0.38 -7.46 -13.33
N ALA A 75 -1.54 -7.94 -13.80
CA ALA A 75 -1.97 -9.33 -13.72
C ALA A 75 -1.45 -10.21 -14.89
N SER A 76 -0.52 -9.72 -15.68
CA SER A 76 0.00 -10.49 -16.82
C SER A 76 1.07 -11.51 -16.39
N GLY A 77 1.18 -12.60 -17.17
CA GLY A 77 2.16 -13.65 -16.91
C GLY A 77 1.89 -14.46 -15.64
N VAL A 78 2.93 -15.07 -15.10
CA VAL A 78 2.88 -15.95 -13.91
C VAL A 78 2.33 -15.23 -12.68
N LEU A 79 2.61 -13.92 -12.54
CA LEU A 79 2.18 -13.12 -11.39
C LEU A 79 0.65 -13.00 -11.32
N GLY A 80 -0.03 -13.00 -12.45
CA GLY A 80 -1.50 -13.03 -12.50
C GLY A 80 -2.10 -14.37 -12.09
N LEU A 81 -1.34 -15.45 -12.16
CA LEU A 81 -1.77 -16.77 -11.65
C LEU A 81 -1.68 -16.83 -10.13
N ILE A 82 -0.68 -16.17 -9.55
CA ILE A 82 -0.47 -16.09 -8.09
C ILE A 82 -1.47 -15.13 -7.44
N ASN A 83 -1.87 -14.08 -8.16
CA ASN A 83 -2.80 -13.06 -7.71
C ASN A 83 -4.09 -12.99 -8.55
N PRO A 84 -4.89 -14.06 -8.61
CA PRO A 84 -6.06 -14.13 -9.49
C PRO A 84 -7.14 -13.08 -9.16
N TRP A 85 -7.13 -12.53 -7.95
CA TRP A 85 -8.04 -11.48 -7.49
C TRP A 85 -7.82 -10.15 -8.24
N LEU A 86 -6.61 -9.91 -8.78
CA LEU A 86 -6.34 -8.71 -9.58
C LEU A 86 -7.28 -8.59 -10.79
N ARG A 87 -7.60 -9.71 -11.43
CA ARG A 87 -8.51 -9.74 -12.59
C ARG A 87 -9.96 -9.41 -12.26
N ARG A 88 -10.30 -9.40 -10.98
CA ARG A 88 -11.64 -9.12 -10.46
C ARG A 88 -11.63 -7.93 -9.50
N MET A 89 -10.59 -7.10 -9.60
CA MET A 89 -10.46 -5.93 -8.77
C MET A 89 -11.57 -4.93 -9.09
N ASP A 90 -12.32 -4.56 -8.08
CA ASP A 90 -13.49 -3.68 -8.15
C ASP A 90 -13.27 -2.37 -7.35
N ALA A 91 -12.03 -2.03 -7.03
CA ALA A 91 -11.69 -0.76 -6.39
C ALA A 91 -12.07 0.44 -7.27
N SER A 92 -12.42 1.55 -6.65
CA SER A 92 -12.77 2.79 -7.36
C SER A 92 -11.55 3.52 -7.92
N HIS A 93 -10.40 3.37 -7.27
CA HIS A 93 -9.15 4.01 -7.66
C HIS A 93 -7.96 3.06 -7.55
N LEU A 94 -6.88 3.42 -8.23
CA LEU A 94 -5.60 2.73 -8.20
C LEU A 94 -4.48 3.74 -8.00
N MET A 95 -3.73 3.59 -6.92
CA MET A 95 -2.51 4.36 -6.67
C MET A 95 -1.31 3.63 -7.26
N LEU A 96 -0.47 4.35 -8.00
CA LEU A 96 0.78 3.90 -8.59
C LEU A 96 1.90 4.73 -7.97
N CYS A 97 2.75 4.10 -7.18
CA CYS A 97 3.91 4.76 -6.59
C CYS A 97 5.15 4.50 -7.43
N ALA A 98 5.69 5.55 -8.00
CA ALA A 98 6.91 5.53 -8.79
C ALA A 98 8.00 6.39 -8.14
N ALA A 99 9.25 6.12 -8.50
CA ALA A 99 10.40 6.92 -8.09
C ALA A 99 11.39 7.08 -9.24
N ALA A 100 12.23 8.10 -9.16
CA ALA A 100 13.41 8.20 -10.01
C ALA A 100 14.27 6.95 -9.84
N TYR A 101 14.82 6.45 -10.95
CA TYR A 101 15.62 5.23 -10.96
C TYR A 101 17.01 5.53 -11.55
N PRO A 102 17.86 6.26 -10.83
CA PRO A 102 19.18 6.66 -11.29
C PRO A 102 20.11 5.47 -11.47
N ALA A 103 21.17 5.63 -12.28
CA ALA A 103 22.19 4.61 -12.49
C ALA A 103 23.01 4.34 -11.21
N ASP A 104 23.26 5.38 -10.40
CA ASP A 104 23.95 5.22 -9.12
C ASP A 104 23.15 4.36 -8.15
N ARG A 105 23.77 3.32 -7.64
CA ARG A 105 23.10 2.33 -6.79
C ARG A 105 22.56 2.92 -5.49
N ARG A 106 23.35 3.76 -4.82
CA ARG A 106 22.96 4.35 -3.52
C ARG A 106 21.83 5.36 -3.68
N ALA A 107 21.88 6.17 -4.75
CA ALA A 107 20.82 7.11 -5.07
C ALA A 107 19.51 6.37 -5.39
N ARG A 108 19.60 5.24 -6.12
CA ARG A 108 18.44 4.39 -6.44
C ARG A 108 17.84 3.73 -5.20
N GLU A 109 18.67 3.18 -4.31
CA GLU A 109 18.21 2.59 -3.05
C GLU A 109 17.47 3.64 -2.20
N ARG A 110 18.02 4.85 -2.06
CA ARG A 110 17.33 5.96 -1.38
C ARG A 110 16.00 6.33 -2.03
N ALA A 111 15.95 6.41 -3.35
CA ALA A 111 14.71 6.74 -4.06
C ALA A 111 13.60 5.69 -3.82
N ILE A 112 13.96 4.40 -3.83
CA ILE A 112 13.04 3.31 -3.51
C ILE A 112 12.56 3.41 -2.05
N GLU A 113 13.45 3.65 -1.10
CA GLU A 113 13.12 3.81 0.31
C GLU A 113 12.15 4.99 0.53
N GLN A 114 12.46 6.15 -0.06
CA GLN A 114 11.61 7.34 0.01
C GLN A 114 10.21 7.08 -0.57
N ALA A 115 10.14 6.45 -1.73
CA ALA A 115 8.87 6.12 -2.36
C ALA A 115 8.06 5.11 -1.52
N ALA A 116 8.72 4.10 -0.96
CA ALA A 116 8.07 3.12 -0.10
C ALA A 116 7.52 3.77 1.19
N MET A 117 8.27 4.67 1.82
CA MET A 117 7.81 5.40 3.00
C MET A 117 6.62 6.31 2.67
N THR A 118 6.69 7.05 1.57
CA THR A 118 5.61 7.93 1.12
C THR A 118 4.33 7.14 0.81
N MET A 119 4.45 6.03 0.10
CA MET A 119 3.32 5.14 -0.18
C MET A 119 2.73 4.53 1.10
N GLN A 120 3.56 4.21 2.10
CA GLN A 120 3.06 3.70 3.37
C GLN A 120 2.24 4.76 4.13
N VAL A 121 2.63 6.04 4.07
CA VAL A 121 1.83 7.12 4.64
C VAL A 121 0.49 7.23 3.92
N ALA A 122 0.45 7.16 2.59
CA ALA A 122 -0.81 7.13 1.84
C ALA A 122 -1.73 5.98 2.28
N VAL A 123 -1.17 4.79 2.47
CA VAL A 123 -1.92 3.60 2.94
C VAL A 123 -2.46 3.78 4.36
N LEU A 124 -1.73 4.45 5.25
CA LEU A 124 -2.18 4.75 6.62
C LEU A 124 -3.26 5.84 6.63
N ALA A 125 -3.08 6.91 5.84
CA ALA A 125 -4.08 7.96 5.67
C ALA A 125 -5.40 7.41 5.09
N ALA A 126 -5.32 6.48 4.13
CA ALA A 126 -6.49 5.78 3.62
C ALA A 126 -7.20 4.98 4.73
N ALA A 127 -6.45 4.28 5.59
CA ALA A 127 -7.03 3.52 6.70
C ALA A 127 -7.67 4.42 7.76
N GLU A 128 -7.17 5.63 7.96
CA GLU A 128 -7.77 6.64 8.85
C GLU A 128 -9.15 7.08 8.35
N ARG A 129 -9.33 7.16 7.02
CA ARG A 129 -10.60 7.47 6.35
C ARG A 129 -11.48 6.24 6.09
N ASP A 130 -11.21 5.12 6.78
CA ASP A 130 -11.91 3.85 6.59
C ASP A 130 -11.90 3.35 5.14
N LEU A 131 -10.88 3.73 4.37
CA LEU A 131 -10.65 3.23 3.03
C LEU A 131 -9.84 1.94 3.03
N ALA A 132 -10.11 1.12 2.05
CA ALA A 132 -9.47 -0.15 1.81
C ALA A 132 -8.31 0.00 0.84
N THR A 133 -7.17 -0.59 1.18
CA THR A 133 -5.97 -0.64 0.35
C THR A 133 -5.38 -2.04 0.36
N CYS A 134 -4.51 -2.32 -0.60
CA CYS A 134 -3.70 -3.53 -0.64
C CYS A 134 -2.36 -3.24 -1.31
N TRP A 135 -1.30 -3.08 -0.53
CA TRP A 135 0.04 -2.90 -1.07
C TRP A 135 0.46 -4.08 -1.95
N MET A 136 0.83 -3.82 -3.20
CA MET A 136 1.23 -4.81 -4.18
C MET A 136 2.59 -4.47 -4.78
N ALA A 137 3.55 -5.36 -4.58
CA ALA A 137 4.83 -5.35 -5.27
C ALA A 137 5.02 -6.61 -6.16
N GLY A 138 4.26 -7.68 -5.91
CA GLY A 138 4.28 -8.90 -6.70
C GLY A 138 3.40 -8.81 -7.97
N ILE A 139 3.72 -7.86 -8.86
CA ILE A 139 3.01 -7.55 -10.11
C ILE A 139 4.01 -7.49 -11.27
N ASN A 140 3.53 -7.43 -12.50
CA ASN A 140 4.39 -7.24 -13.66
C ASN A 140 4.73 -5.76 -13.85
N HIS A 141 5.77 -5.30 -13.13
CA HIS A 141 6.21 -3.90 -13.13
C HIS A 141 6.46 -3.38 -14.55
N GLY A 142 7.31 -4.03 -15.33
CA GLY A 142 7.67 -3.55 -16.66
C GLY A 142 6.48 -3.39 -17.62
N ARG A 143 5.46 -4.28 -17.52
CA ARG A 143 4.22 -4.12 -18.28
C ARG A 143 3.40 -2.92 -17.81
N VAL A 144 3.32 -2.69 -16.50
CA VAL A 144 2.63 -1.52 -15.94
C VAL A 144 3.34 -0.24 -16.35
N GLU A 145 4.66 -0.18 -16.23
CA GLU A 145 5.48 0.97 -16.63
C GLU A 145 5.26 1.34 -18.10
N THR A 146 5.21 0.33 -18.98
CA THR A 146 4.95 0.53 -20.42
C THR A 146 3.55 1.09 -20.68
N VAL A 147 2.51 0.50 -20.06
CA VAL A 147 1.10 0.88 -20.27
C VAL A 147 0.81 2.25 -19.66
N HIS A 148 1.30 2.50 -18.45
CA HIS A 148 1.13 3.78 -17.76
C HIS A 148 2.06 4.88 -18.30
N ARG A 149 3.00 4.54 -19.18
CA ARG A 149 3.95 5.47 -19.80
C ARG A 149 4.74 6.25 -18.76
N LEU A 150 5.34 5.53 -17.81
CA LEU A 150 6.26 6.19 -16.88
C LEU A 150 7.40 6.87 -17.65
N PRO A 151 7.87 8.03 -17.19
CA PRO A 151 8.96 8.74 -17.84
C PRO A 151 10.26 7.92 -17.80
N ASP A 152 11.13 8.16 -18.77
CA ASP A 152 12.48 7.56 -18.79
C ASP A 152 13.22 7.85 -17.48
N GLY A 153 13.86 6.85 -16.93
CA GLY A 153 14.57 6.97 -15.66
C GLY A 153 13.68 6.92 -14.42
N ALA A 154 12.40 6.61 -14.55
CA ALA A 154 11.52 6.28 -13.44
C ALA A 154 11.19 4.78 -13.42
N ALA A 155 10.91 4.25 -12.23
CA ALA A 155 10.44 2.88 -12.04
C ALA A 155 9.24 2.84 -11.11
N LEU A 156 8.32 1.91 -11.38
CA LEU A 156 7.21 1.61 -10.49
C LEU A 156 7.74 0.85 -9.27
N ILE A 157 7.46 1.35 -8.08
CA ILE A 157 7.88 0.73 -6.82
C ILE A 157 6.78 -0.17 -6.27
N ALA A 158 5.54 0.33 -6.27
CA ALA A 158 4.39 -0.42 -5.81
C ALA A 158 3.10 0.14 -6.41
N MET A 159 2.04 -0.64 -6.36
CA MET A 159 0.69 -0.14 -6.59
C MET A 159 -0.24 -0.59 -5.46
N SER A 160 -1.32 0.15 -5.27
CA SER A 160 -2.37 -0.21 -4.34
C SER A 160 -3.72 0.24 -4.87
N PRO A 161 -4.71 -0.66 -4.93
CA PRO A 161 -6.08 -0.21 -5.10
C PRO A 161 -6.49 0.65 -3.89
N LEU A 162 -7.43 1.56 -4.13
CA LEU A 162 -8.04 2.43 -3.13
C LEU A 162 -9.55 2.45 -3.36
N GLY A 163 -10.31 2.28 -2.29
CA GLY A 163 -11.78 2.28 -2.35
C GLY A 163 -12.38 1.96 -1.00
N ARG A 164 -13.70 1.90 -0.91
CA ARG A 164 -14.37 1.51 0.33
C ARG A 164 -14.30 0.00 0.53
N PRO A 165 -14.10 -0.49 1.78
CA PRO A 165 -14.05 -1.92 2.04
C PRO A 165 -15.41 -2.59 1.80
N ASN A 166 -15.40 -3.73 1.13
CA ASN A 166 -16.59 -4.58 1.07
C ASN A 166 -16.64 -5.47 2.33
N THR A 167 -17.52 -5.12 3.24
CA THR A 167 -17.77 -5.87 4.48
C THR A 167 -18.77 -7.02 4.30
N ARG A 168 -19.46 -7.08 3.15
CA ARG A 168 -20.43 -8.12 2.82
C ARG A 168 -19.73 -9.31 2.16
N GLY A 169 -19.59 -10.40 2.88
CA GLY A 169 -19.03 -11.63 2.31
C GLY A 169 -18.25 -12.43 3.36
N GLY A 170 -18.43 -13.75 3.35
CA GLY A 170 -17.78 -14.69 4.28
C GLY A 170 -16.26 -14.64 4.26
N PRO A 171 -15.60 -15.47 5.06
CA PRO A 171 -14.15 -15.49 5.19
C PRO A 171 -13.50 -15.61 3.81
N SER A 172 -12.82 -14.55 3.41
CA SER A 172 -12.07 -14.53 2.17
C SER A 172 -10.77 -15.33 2.33
N TRP A 173 -10.13 -15.69 1.22
CA TRP A 173 -8.76 -16.19 1.21
C TRP A 173 -7.81 -15.36 2.10
N ASP A 174 -8.13 -14.09 2.33
CA ASP A 174 -7.43 -13.18 3.21
C ASP A 174 -7.50 -13.59 4.69
N ALA A 175 -8.58 -14.23 5.12
CA ALA A 175 -8.68 -14.73 6.49
C ALA A 175 -7.81 -15.97 6.69
N ALA A 176 -7.80 -16.89 5.73
CA ALA A 176 -6.97 -18.08 5.76
C ALA A 176 -5.47 -17.77 5.63
N SER A 177 -5.10 -16.88 4.71
CA SER A 177 -3.71 -16.44 4.55
C SER A 177 -3.19 -15.65 5.76
N ARG A 178 -4.04 -14.85 6.41
CA ARG A 178 -3.70 -14.16 7.66
C ARG A 178 -3.44 -15.11 8.81
N GLN A 179 -4.22 -16.19 8.96
CA GLN A 179 -3.97 -17.20 9.97
C GLN A 179 -2.61 -17.89 9.78
N LEU A 180 -2.23 -18.14 8.51
CA LEU A 180 -0.93 -18.74 8.19
C LEU A 180 0.24 -17.80 8.48
N VAL A 181 0.08 -16.49 8.16
CA VAL A 181 1.12 -15.47 8.39
C VAL A 181 1.18 -15.07 9.86
N SER A 182 0.05 -14.95 10.56
CA SER A 182 0.02 -14.54 11.98
C SER A 182 0.68 -15.57 12.90
N ARG A 183 0.65 -16.85 12.55
CA ARG A 183 1.34 -17.92 13.30
C ARG A 183 2.87 -17.81 13.24
N ARG A 184 3.43 -16.97 12.35
CA ARG A 184 4.86 -16.76 12.17
C ARG A 184 5.33 -15.39 12.66
N ARG A 185 4.51 -14.67 13.43
CA ARG A 185 4.96 -13.41 14.02
C ARG A 185 6.08 -13.71 15.02
N ARG A 186 7.19 -13.04 14.83
CA ARG A 186 8.29 -13.12 15.78
C ARG A 186 7.87 -12.47 17.10
N PRO A 187 8.29 -13.02 18.24
CA PRO A 187 8.16 -12.32 19.52
C PRO A 187 8.79 -10.93 19.46
N LEU A 188 8.28 -9.98 20.21
CA LEU A 188 8.84 -8.62 20.25
C LEU A 188 10.33 -8.64 20.64
N ALA A 189 10.71 -9.57 21.52
CA ALA A 189 12.10 -9.77 21.93
C ALA A 189 13.05 -10.10 20.76
N ASP A 190 12.53 -10.68 19.66
CA ASP A 190 13.33 -10.96 18.47
C ASP A 190 13.52 -9.72 17.56
N LEU A 191 12.80 -8.65 17.84
CA LEU A 191 12.82 -7.38 17.08
C LEU A 191 13.45 -6.23 17.88
N TRP A 192 13.65 -6.44 19.17
CA TRP A 192 14.16 -5.42 20.08
C TRP A 192 15.50 -5.84 20.65
N TYR A 193 16.52 -5.03 20.39
CA TYR A 193 17.86 -5.19 20.93
C TYR A 193 18.18 -3.97 21.79
N ALA A 194 18.40 -4.19 23.10
CA ALA A 194 18.65 -3.10 24.03
C ALA A 194 20.11 -2.60 23.97
N GLU A 195 21.09 -3.46 23.69
CA GLU A 195 22.51 -3.14 23.83
C GLU A 195 23.36 -3.61 22.65
N GLU A 196 23.06 -4.73 22.03
CA GLU A 196 23.85 -5.30 20.94
C GLU A 196 23.00 -5.88 19.83
N TRP A 197 23.46 -5.69 18.61
CA TRP A 197 22.92 -6.33 17.43
C TRP A 197 23.38 -7.79 17.37
N ARG A 198 22.48 -8.74 17.48
CA ARG A 198 22.76 -10.19 17.46
C ARG A 198 22.34 -10.84 16.17
#